data_0b386c438046d4d7556bde64141f81d7
#
_entry.id   0b386c438046d4d7556bde64141f81d7
#
_cell.length_a   1.000
_cell.length_b   1.000
_cell.length_c   1.000
_cell.angle_alpha   90.00
_cell.angle_beta   90.00
_cell.angle_gamma   90.00
#
_symmetry.space_group_name_H-M   'P 1'
#
loop_
_entity.id
_entity.type
_entity.pdbx_description
1 polymer ?
#
loop_
_entity_poly.entity_id
_entity_poly.type
_entity_poly.pdbx_seq_one_letter_code
_entity_poly.pdbx_strand_id
1 'polypeptide(L)'
;MTDLTVSQTLAIGLPIAFFVIFLEAVFSAWQKKGYYKTSDTLCTLGLLVGNMMVVVATKGLTLAIHIYLYQFKLFDIASMVPLWVMWLLTFILIDLVFYIYHRLSHRVSFLWAIHMSHHSSQEMNFAVSFRQAWFGPLSKIPFFMIL
;
A
#
# COMPACT_ATOMS: atom_id res chain seq x y z
N MET A 1 -26.18 6.19 -10.02
CA MET A 1 -24.70 6.34 -9.91
C MET A 1 -24.13 4.95 -10.01
N THR A 2 -23.35 4.65 -11.04
CA THR A 2 -22.71 3.32 -11.16
C THR A 2 -21.60 3.26 -10.12
N ASP A 3 -21.80 2.44 -9.09
CA ASP A 3 -20.77 2.19 -8.08
C ASP A 3 -19.58 1.52 -8.77
N LEU A 4 -18.47 2.26 -8.86
CA LEU A 4 -17.22 1.74 -9.41
C LEU A 4 -16.74 0.59 -8.53
N THR A 5 -16.60 -0.58 -9.10
CA THR A 5 -15.98 -1.71 -8.41
C THR A 5 -14.49 -1.45 -8.17
N VAL A 6 -13.89 -2.13 -7.19
CA VAL A 6 -12.44 -2.01 -6.89
C VAL A 6 -11.60 -2.28 -8.15
N SER A 7 -12.00 -3.25 -8.98
CA SER A 7 -11.32 -3.56 -10.24
C SER A 7 -11.38 -2.41 -11.24
N GLN A 8 -12.52 -1.74 -11.35
CA GLN A 8 -12.69 -0.56 -12.24
C GLN A 8 -11.87 0.63 -11.73
N THR A 9 -11.84 0.86 -10.41
CA THR A 9 -11.03 1.91 -9.80
C THR A 9 -9.53 1.69 -10.07
N LEU A 10 -9.05 0.45 -9.92
CA LEU A 10 -7.66 0.10 -10.24
C LEU A 10 -7.37 0.18 -11.74
N ALA A 11 -8.31 -0.23 -12.59
CA ALA A 11 -8.17 -0.16 -14.05
C ALA A 11 -8.04 1.29 -14.57
N ILE A 12 -8.57 2.27 -13.85
CA ILE A 12 -8.43 3.68 -14.16
C ILE A 12 -7.21 4.29 -13.45
N GLY A 13 -7.04 4.01 -12.16
CA GLY A 13 -6.02 4.62 -11.32
C GLY A 13 -4.59 4.22 -11.70
N LEU A 14 -4.35 2.95 -12.03
CA LEU A 14 -3.01 2.48 -12.40
C LEU A 14 -2.49 3.12 -13.70
N PRO A 15 -3.25 3.16 -14.82
CA PRO A 15 -2.80 3.88 -16.02
C PRO A 15 -2.51 5.35 -15.77
N ILE A 16 -3.32 6.04 -14.95
CA ILE A 16 -3.07 7.44 -14.59
C ILE A 16 -1.75 7.57 -13.83
N ALA A 17 -1.51 6.70 -12.83
CA ALA A 17 -0.27 6.72 -12.05
C ALA A 17 0.97 6.48 -12.95
N PHE A 18 0.91 5.48 -13.83
CA PHE A 18 1.99 5.23 -14.80
C PHE A 18 2.18 6.36 -15.79
N PHE A 19 1.10 7.00 -16.23
CA PHE A 19 1.18 8.16 -17.11
C PHE A 19 1.86 9.35 -16.43
N VAL A 20 1.55 9.62 -15.16
CA VAL A 20 2.21 10.67 -14.38
C VAL A 20 3.69 10.39 -14.20
N ILE A 21 4.08 9.13 -13.90
CA ILE A 21 5.48 8.71 -13.81
C ILE A 21 6.20 8.90 -15.16
N PHE A 22 5.55 8.54 -16.26
CA PHE A 22 6.08 8.74 -17.60
C PHE A 22 6.32 10.22 -17.90
N LEU A 23 5.36 11.09 -17.60
CA LEU A 23 5.51 12.53 -17.77
C LEU A 23 6.67 13.09 -16.95
N GLU A 24 6.79 12.67 -15.67
CA GLU A 24 7.90 13.09 -14.82
C GLU A 24 9.24 12.61 -15.38
N ALA A 25 9.34 11.38 -15.87
CA ALA A 25 10.56 10.85 -16.47
C ALA A 25 10.98 11.63 -17.73
N VAL A 26 10.01 11.94 -18.61
CA VAL A 26 10.23 12.77 -19.81
C VAL A 26 10.69 14.17 -19.40
N PHE A 27 10.03 14.79 -18.43
CA PHE A 27 10.40 16.11 -17.93
C PHE A 27 11.80 16.12 -17.29
N SER A 28 12.13 15.11 -16.50
CA SER A 28 13.45 14.93 -15.90
C SER A 28 14.54 14.79 -16.97
N ALA A 29 14.27 14.01 -18.02
CA ALA A 29 15.19 13.83 -19.13
C ALA A 29 15.37 15.14 -19.94
N TRP A 30 14.27 15.85 -20.22
CA TRP A 30 14.30 17.11 -20.95
C TRP A 30 15.08 18.20 -20.19
N GLN A 31 14.87 18.30 -18.89
CA GLN A 31 15.59 19.26 -18.03
C GLN A 31 16.97 18.77 -17.58
N LYS A 32 17.41 17.57 -17.98
CA LYS A 32 18.67 16.94 -17.54
C LYS A 32 18.82 16.88 -16.01
N LYS A 33 17.69 16.71 -15.28
CA LYS A 33 17.67 16.69 -13.80
C LYS A 33 18.17 15.38 -13.20
N GLY A 34 18.10 14.26 -13.95
CA GLY A 34 18.60 12.96 -13.52
C GLY A 34 17.80 12.29 -12.39
N TYR A 35 16.50 12.62 -12.25
CA TYR A 35 15.63 12.03 -11.19
C TYR A 35 15.45 10.52 -11.32
N TYR A 36 15.69 9.96 -12.50
CA TYR A 36 15.56 8.55 -12.81
C TYR A 36 16.92 7.93 -13.12
N LYS A 37 17.47 7.17 -12.17
CA LYS A 37 18.64 6.33 -12.39
C LYS A 37 18.19 4.90 -12.73
N THR A 38 18.74 4.32 -13.77
CA THR A 38 18.36 2.97 -14.24
C THR A 38 18.46 1.93 -13.14
N SER A 39 19.55 1.92 -12.37
CA SER A 39 19.74 0.98 -11.26
C SER A 39 18.69 1.11 -10.16
N ASP A 40 18.32 2.33 -9.79
CA ASP A 40 17.29 2.61 -8.78
C ASP A 40 15.89 2.24 -9.27
N THR A 41 15.60 2.55 -10.54
CA THR A 41 14.33 2.18 -11.19
C THR A 41 14.19 0.66 -11.29
N LEU A 42 15.23 -0.07 -11.69
CA LEU A 42 15.21 -1.54 -11.73
C LEU A 42 15.03 -2.16 -10.34
N CYS A 43 15.67 -1.59 -9.31
CA CYS A 43 15.47 -2.00 -7.93
C CYS A 43 14.01 -1.79 -7.49
N THR A 44 13.42 -0.65 -7.82
CA THR A 44 12.02 -0.34 -7.53
C THR A 44 11.07 -1.33 -8.21
N LEU A 45 11.30 -1.65 -9.49
CA LEU A 45 10.52 -2.66 -10.21
C LEU A 45 10.66 -4.05 -9.60
N GLY A 46 11.87 -4.46 -9.22
CA GLY A 46 12.10 -5.75 -8.54
C GLY A 46 11.37 -5.83 -7.19
N LEU A 47 11.40 -4.76 -6.41
CA LEU A 47 10.65 -4.68 -5.15
C LEU A 47 9.14 -4.72 -5.40
N LEU A 48 8.63 -4.00 -6.40
CA LEU A 48 7.22 -4.02 -6.76
C LEU A 48 6.75 -5.43 -7.17
N VAL A 49 7.49 -6.09 -8.08
CA VAL A 49 7.15 -7.43 -8.56
C VAL A 49 7.14 -8.43 -7.40
N GLY A 50 8.18 -8.46 -6.57
CA GLY A 50 8.23 -9.35 -5.41
C GLY A 50 7.13 -9.06 -4.39
N ASN A 51 6.82 -7.80 -4.14
CA ASN A 51 5.68 -7.42 -3.28
C ASN A 51 4.35 -7.96 -3.85
N MET A 52 4.10 -7.80 -5.15
CA MET A 52 2.90 -8.31 -5.82
C MET A 52 2.81 -9.84 -5.73
N MET A 53 3.93 -10.55 -5.90
CA MET A 53 3.96 -12.02 -5.75
C MET A 53 3.56 -12.44 -4.33
N VAL A 54 4.09 -11.77 -3.30
CA VAL A 54 3.74 -12.03 -1.90
C VAL A 54 2.27 -11.71 -1.62
N VAL A 55 1.76 -10.58 -2.12
CA VAL A 55 0.34 -10.21 -2.00
C VAL A 55 -0.55 -11.30 -2.60
N VAL A 56 -0.26 -11.75 -3.82
CA VAL A 56 -1.05 -12.81 -4.49
C VAL A 56 -0.97 -14.12 -3.73
N ALA A 57 0.23 -14.54 -3.34
CA ALA A 57 0.45 -15.80 -2.61
C ALA A 57 -0.24 -15.82 -1.24
N THR A 58 -0.35 -14.67 -0.57
CA THR A 58 -0.91 -14.57 0.79
C THR A 58 -2.37 -14.13 0.83
N LYS A 59 -2.95 -13.73 -0.31
CA LYS A 59 -4.33 -13.20 -0.39
C LYS A 59 -5.36 -14.14 0.21
N GLY A 60 -5.29 -15.44 -0.12
CA GLY A 60 -6.23 -16.44 0.40
C GLY A 60 -6.11 -16.60 1.91
N LEU A 61 -4.89 -16.68 2.43
CA LEU A 61 -4.63 -16.77 3.87
C LEU A 61 -5.13 -15.51 4.60
N THR A 62 -4.82 -14.33 4.09
CA THR A 62 -5.26 -13.05 4.67
C THR A 62 -6.77 -12.99 4.74
N LEU A 63 -7.47 -13.36 3.65
CA LEU A 63 -8.92 -13.39 3.61
C LEU A 63 -9.49 -14.41 4.60
N ALA A 64 -8.94 -15.63 4.68
CA ALA A 64 -9.37 -16.65 5.61
C ALA A 64 -9.26 -16.18 7.07
N ILE A 65 -8.16 -15.50 7.42
CA ILE A 65 -7.96 -14.94 8.76
C ILE A 65 -9.02 -13.86 9.06
N HIS A 66 -9.29 -12.96 8.13
CA HIS A 66 -10.32 -11.91 8.34
C HIS A 66 -11.71 -12.53 8.50
N ILE A 67 -12.10 -13.52 7.68
CA ILE A 67 -13.38 -14.21 7.81
C ILE A 67 -13.48 -14.92 9.17
N TYR A 68 -12.40 -15.57 9.60
CA TYR A 68 -12.35 -16.24 10.91
C TYR A 68 -12.51 -15.23 12.06
N LEU A 69 -11.76 -14.13 12.04
CA LEU A 69 -11.83 -13.11 13.09
C LEU A 69 -13.16 -12.38 13.10
N TYR A 70 -13.79 -12.19 11.94
CA TYR A 70 -15.11 -11.55 11.86
C TYR A 70 -16.20 -12.31 12.62
N GLN A 71 -16.05 -13.61 12.86
CA GLN A 71 -16.96 -14.39 13.68
C GLN A 71 -16.95 -13.97 15.15
N PHE A 72 -15.87 -13.33 15.60
CA PHE A 72 -15.70 -12.84 16.99
C PHE A 72 -15.96 -11.35 17.12
N LYS A 73 -16.58 -10.72 16.10
CA LYS A 73 -16.93 -9.30 16.17
C LYS A 73 -17.73 -8.99 17.44
N LEU A 74 -17.31 -7.99 18.18
CA LEU A 74 -17.97 -7.56 19.41
C LEU A 74 -19.21 -6.70 19.13
N PHE A 75 -19.20 -5.95 18.05
CA PHE A 75 -20.27 -5.04 17.67
C PHE A 75 -20.57 -5.16 16.18
N ASP A 76 -21.82 -4.99 15.81
CA ASP A 76 -22.23 -4.88 14.40
C ASP A 76 -22.43 -3.41 14.03
N ILE A 77 -21.30 -2.70 13.89
CA ILE A 77 -21.29 -1.26 13.63
C ILE A 77 -22.05 -0.93 12.33
N ALA A 78 -22.01 -1.83 11.34
CA ALA A 78 -22.69 -1.62 10.08
C ALA A 78 -24.22 -1.49 10.22
N SER A 79 -24.80 -2.13 11.23
CA SER A 79 -26.24 -2.03 11.53
C SER A 79 -26.60 -0.84 12.43
N MET A 80 -25.60 -0.24 13.10
CA MET A 80 -25.80 0.79 14.12
C MET A 80 -25.70 2.22 13.57
N VAL A 81 -25.00 2.40 12.44
CA VAL A 81 -24.71 3.73 11.92
C VAL A 81 -25.07 3.85 10.43
N PRO A 82 -25.41 5.05 9.94
CA PRO A 82 -25.59 5.29 8.50
C PRO A 82 -24.32 4.99 7.70
N LEU A 83 -24.49 4.58 6.44
CA LEU A 83 -23.39 4.17 5.56
C LEU A 83 -22.27 5.22 5.45
N TRP A 84 -22.60 6.50 5.38
CA TRP A 84 -21.60 7.57 5.31
C TRP A 84 -20.75 7.70 6.58
N VAL A 85 -21.35 7.46 7.76
CA VAL A 85 -20.61 7.43 9.04
C VAL A 85 -19.68 6.23 9.06
N MET A 86 -20.14 5.06 8.61
CA MET A 86 -19.33 3.86 8.52
C MET A 86 -18.09 4.09 7.62
N TRP A 87 -18.28 4.73 6.45
CA TRP A 87 -17.18 5.09 5.57
C TRP A 87 -16.18 6.05 6.24
N LEU A 88 -16.68 7.06 6.93
CA LEU A 88 -15.82 8.03 7.64
C LEU A 88 -15.03 7.37 8.77
N LEU A 89 -15.68 6.54 9.59
CA LEU A 89 -15.03 5.79 10.66
C LEU A 89 -13.98 4.83 10.11
N THR A 90 -14.31 4.08 9.07
CA THR A 90 -13.37 3.15 8.42
C THR A 90 -12.15 3.90 7.89
N PHE A 91 -12.34 5.04 7.23
CA PHE A 91 -11.25 5.87 6.72
C PHE A 91 -10.32 6.33 7.86
N ILE A 92 -10.88 6.87 8.93
CA ILE A 92 -10.10 7.35 10.10
C ILE A 92 -9.36 6.19 10.78
N LEU A 93 -10.02 5.05 10.97
CA LEU A 93 -9.43 3.89 11.63
C LEU A 93 -8.31 3.26 10.80
N ILE A 94 -8.50 3.14 9.49
CA ILE A 94 -7.45 2.64 8.58
C ILE A 94 -6.23 3.56 8.62
N ASP A 95 -6.43 4.88 8.57
CA ASP A 95 -5.34 5.86 8.63
C ASP A 95 -4.61 5.80 9.99
N LEU A 96 -5.34 5.71 11.08
CA LEU A 96 -4.77 5.55 12.43
C LEU A 96 -3.94 4.27 12.56
N VAL A 97 -4.47 3.13 12.10
CA VAL A 97 -3.75 1.85 12.14
C VAL A 97 -2.50 1.90 11.25
N PHE A 98 -2.62 2.51 10.07
CA PHE A 98 -1.47 2.72 9.20
C PHE A 98 -0.40 3.62 9.84
N TYR A 99 -0.81 4.71 10.50
CA TYR A 99 0.10 5.58 11.24
C TYR A 99 0.84 4.82 12.35
N ILE A 100 0.12 4.03 13.15
CA ILE A 100 0.72 3.22 14.22
C ILE A 100 1.72 2.22 13.64
N TYR A 101 1.34 1.47 12.61
CA TYR A 101 2.22 0.54 11.91
C TYR A 101 3.47 1.23 11.38
N HIS A 102 3.32 2.34 10.66
CA HIS A 102 4.42 3.08 10.06
C HIS A 102 5.38 3.64 11.13
N ARG A 103 4.82 4.23 12.20
CA ARG A 103 5.60 4.73 13.33
C ARG A 103 6.40 3.62 14.02
N LEU A 104 5.78 2.46 14.24
CA LEU A 104 6.48 1.31 14.80
C LEU A 104 7.53 0.74 13.84
N SER A 105 7.30 0.81 12.54
CA SER A 105 8.28 0.41 11.52
C SER A 105 9.55 1.24 11.57
N HIS A 106 9.51 2.45 12.08
CA HIS A 106 10.68 3.30 12.33
C HIS A 106 11.31 3.14 13.72
N ARG A 107 10.70 2.36 14.63
CA ARG A 107 11.17 2.22 16.02
C ARG A 107 11.52 0.80 16.44
N VAL A 108 10.92 -0.18 15.79
CA VAL A 108 11.12 -1.61 16.08
C VAL A 108 12.05 -2.18 15.02
N SER A 109 13.22 -2.68 15.42
CA SER A 109 14.28 -3.15 14.51
C SER A 109 13.81 -4.19 13.50
N PHE A 110 12.97 -5.14 13.92
CA PHE A 110 12.40 -6.14 13.01
C PHE A 110 11.50 -5.51 11.92
N LEU A 111 10.63 -4.59 12.30
CA LEU A 111 9.77 -3.88 11.35
C LEU A 111 10.59 -2.94 10.46
N TRP A 112 11.63 -2.29 11.03
CA TRP A 112 12.55 -1.47 10.26
C TRP A 112 13.29 -2.28 9.21
N ALA A 113 13.76 -3.49 9.51
CA ALA A 113 14.42 -4.36 8.55
C ALA A 113 13.56 -4.64 7.30
N ILE A 114 12.24 -4.71 7.46
CA ILE A 114 11.30 -4.83 6.35
C ILE A 114 11.08 -3.47 5.67
N HIS A 115 10.88 -2.42 6.45
CA HIS A 115 10.47 -1.10 5.98
C HIS A 115 11.60 -0.30 5.32
N MET A 116 12.86 -0.53 5.70
CA MET A 116 14.02 0.19 5.20
C MET A 116 14.17 0.14 3.66
N SER A 117 13.66 -0.90 3.01
CA SER A 117 13.69 -0.99 1.56
C SER A 117 12.88 0.11 0.88
N HIS A 118 11.80 0.56 1.52
CA HIS A 118 11.00 1.71 1.08
C HIS A 118 11.81 3.02 1.14
N HIS A 119 12.69 3.16 2.13
CA HIS A 119 13.55 4.34 2.32
C HIS A 119 14.94 4.22 1.66
N SER A 120 15.20 3.17 0.88
CA SER A 120 16.56 2.89 0.34
C SER A 120 16.86 3.63 -0.98
N SER A 121 15.91 4.33 -1.59
CA SER A 121 16.19 5.18 -2.75
C SER A 121 16.86 6.48 -2.32
N GLN A 122 17.84 6.91 -3.10
CA GLN A 122 18.46 8.24 -2.98
C GLN A 122 17.77 9.28 -3.88
N GLU A 123 16.91 8.81 -4.78
CA GLU A 123 16.17 9.65 -5.71
C GLU A 123 14.75 9.89 -5.19
N MET A 124 14.22 11.08 -5.45
CA MET A 124 12.85 11.45 -5.11
C MET A 124 12.07 11.64 -6.40
N ASN A 125 11.30 10.63 -6.78
CA ASN A 125 10.44 10.64 -7.97
C ASN A 125 9.17 9.81 -7.71
N PHE A 126 8.16 9.95 -8.57
CA PHE A 126 6.88 9.23 -8.37
C PHE A 126 7.01 7.70 -8.43
N ALA A 127 8.00 7.16 -9.16
CA ALA A 127 8.19 5.71 -9.20
C ALA A 127 8.61 5.12 -7.85
N VAL A 128 9.29 5.90 -6.99
CA VAL A 128 9.71 5.46 -5.65
C VAL A 128 8.51 5.13 -4.75
N SER A 129 7.34 5.70 -4.99
CA SER A 129 6.11 5.33 -4.26
C SER A 129 5.72 3.85 -4.45
N PHE A 130 6.14 3.21 -5.53
CA PHE A 130 5.97 1.77 -5.79
C PHE A 130 7.08 0.90 -5.17
N ARG A 131 8.06 1.49 -4.48
CA ARG A 131 9.14 0.78 -3.81
C ARG A 131 8.64 0.17 -2.51
N GLN A 132 7.99 -0.99 -2.61
CA GLN A 132 7.38 -1.68 -1.48
C GLN A 132 8.19 -2.91 -1.08
N ALA A 133 8.38 -3.10 0.24
CA ALA A 133 9.04 -4.30 0.76
C ALA A 133 8.26 -5.57 0.42
N TRP A 134 8.95 -6.65 0.08
CA TRP A 134 8.31 -7.95 -0.23
C TRP A 134 7.47 -8.47 0.92
N PHE A 135 7.97 -8.38 2.15
CA PHE A 135 7.26 -8.82 3.35
C PHE A 135 6.37 -7.74 3.99
N GLY A 136 6.30 -6.56 3.38
CA GLY A 136 5.42 -5.47 3.84
C GLY A 136 3.97 -5.89 4.03
N PRO A 137 3.34 -6.61 3.09
CA PRO A 137 1.96 -7.09 3.25
C PRO A 137 1.78 -7.98 4.48
N LEU A 138 2.70 -8.92 4.73
CA LEU A 138 2.63 -9.83 5.87
C LEU A 138 2.82 -9.11 7.21
N SER A 139 3.75 -8.16 7.28
CA SER A 139 4.02 -7.41 8.51
C SER A 139 2.86 -6.48 8.92
N LYS A 140 1.97 -6.14 7.99
CA LYS A 140 0.77 -5.33 8.24
C LYS A 140 -0.40 -6.14 8.81
N ILE A 141 -0.45 -7.45 8.55
CA ILE A 141 -1.58 -8.31 8.94
C ILE A 141 -1.96 -8.13 10.42
N PRO A 142 -1.04 -8.23 11.43
CA PRO A 142 -1.43 -8.11 12.83
C PRO A 142 -2.07 -6.77 13.20
N PHE A 143 -1.72 -5.71 12.49
CA PHE A 143 -2.24 -4.36 12.76
C PHE A 143 -3.65 -4.17 12.19
N PHE A 144 -3.89 -4.68 10.97
CA PHE A 144 -5.17 -4.52 10.29
C PHE A 144 -6.21 -5.59 10.68
N MET A 145 -5.83 -6.58 11.48
CA MET A 145 -6.77 -7.55 12.05
C MET A 145 -7.64 -6.98 13.18
N ILE A 146 -7.33 -5.78 13.67
CA ILE A 146 -8.08 -5.13 14.75
C ILE A 146 -9.32 -4.41 14.19
N LEU A 147 -9.35 -4.15 12.90
CA LEU A 147 -10.44 -3.48 12.17
C LEU A 147 -11.47 -4.49 11.65
#